data_483c4ae0049d7302d98bdc0667bbc9c8
#
_entry.id   483c4ae0049d7302d98bdc0667bbc9c8
#
_cell.length_a   1.000
_cell.length_b   1.000
_cell.length_c   1.000
_cell.angle_alpha   90.00
_cell.angle_beta   90.00
_cell.angle_gamma   90.00
#
_symmetry.space_group_name_H-M   'P 1'
#
loop_
_entity.id
_entity.type
_entity.pdbx_description
1 polymer ?
#
loop_
_entity_poly.entity_id
_entity_poly.type
_entity_poly.pdbx_seq_one_letter_code
_entity_poly.pdbx_strand_id
1 'polypeptide(L)'
;KVFVSDTYLEDVECDLYVLAKNRYFARNTYMDFVDSIQTDCNLIYVNAIGIADENIFAGGSFAKNANNELVLQMPVCKEDIETVVIEFFDEAEEAQILDVVTFALKEYCENTGFKKVVLGLSGGIDSALTAAIAVKALGAHSVTGIMMPSMYSSEGSVTDSIKLAENLGIKTITE
;
A
#
# COMPACT_ATOMS: atom_id res chain seq x y z
N LYS A 1 -13.93 -8.46 -30.33
CA LYS A 1 -12.73 -9.29 -30.12
C LYS A 1 -12.10 -8.88 -28.81
N VAL A 2 -11.97 -9.82 -27.86
CA VAL A 2 -11.30 -9.59 -26.57
C VAL A 2 -9.93 -10.22 -26.64
N PHE A 3 -8.90 -9.48 -26.22
CA PHE A 3 -7.54 -9.96 -26.09
C PHE A 3 -7.13 -9.93 -24.61
N VAL A 4 -6.50 -11.02 -24.13
CA VAL A 4 -6.07 -11.14 -22.73
C VAL A 4 -4.59 -11.51 -22.70
N SER A 5 -3.80 -10.80 -21.91
CA SER A 5 -2.36 -11.03 -21.76
C SER A 5 -1.89 -10.72 -20.34
N ASP A 6 -0.77 -11.30 -19.95
CA ASP A 6 0.01 -10.95 -18.74
C ASP A 6 1.19 -10.01 -19.05
N THR A 7 1.41 -9.75 -20.32
CA THR A 7 2.49 -8.89 -20.81
C THR A 7 1.89 -7.83 -21.74
N TYR A 8 2.27 -6.57 -21.51
CA TYR A 8 1.86 -5.48 -22.39
C TYR A 8 2.48 -5.68 -23.78
N LEU A 9 1.59 -5.65 -24.78
CA LEU A 9 1.95 -5.74 -26.19
C LEU A 9 1.43 -4.50 -26.89
N GLU A 10 2.26 -3.87 -27.68
CA GLU A 10 1.89 -2.78 -28.58
C GLU A 10 1.15 -3.33 -29.80
N ASP A 11 0.34 -2.50 -30.45
CA ASP A 11 -0.35 -2.78 -31.71
C ASP A 11 -1.28 -4.03 -31.70
N VAL A 12 -2.00 -4.23 -30.59
CA VAL A 12 -2.98 -5.33 -30.49
C VAL A 12 -4.32 -4.92 -31.10
N GLU A 13 -4.68 -5.60 -32.19
CA GLU A 13 -5.95 -5.37 -32.91
C GLU A 13 -7.15 -6.03 -32.21
N CYS A 14 -7.83 -5.30 -31.30
CA CYS A 14 -8.97 -5.79 -30.53
C CYS A 14 -9.96 -4.68 -30.18
N ASP A 15 -11.15 -5.05 -29.69
CA ASP A 15 -12.16 -4.12 -29.18
C ASP A 15 -11.94 -3.86 -27.67
N LEU A 16 -11.38 -4.84 -26.97
CA LEU A 16 -11.04 -4.79 -25.55
C LEU A 16 -9.75 -5.55 -25.27
N TYR A 17 -8.79 -4.87 -24.67
CA TYR A 17 -7.56 -5.45 -24.15
C TYR A 17 -7.64 -5.63 -22.64
N VAL A 18 -7.48 -6.84 -22.13
CA VAL A 18 -7.38 -7.15 -20.71
C VAL A 18 -5.93 -7.51 -20.39
N LEU A 19 -5.25 -6.64 -19.67
CA LEU A 19 -3.87 -6.82 -19.21
C LEU A 19 -3.88 -7.24 -17.73
N ALA A 20 -3.70 -8.51 -17.45
CA ALA A 20 -3.63 -9.07 -16.10
C ALA A 20 -2.17 -9.27 -15.71
N LYS A 21 -1.56 -8.27 -15.08
CA LYS A 21 -0.14 -8.28 -14.75
C LYS A 21 0.10 -7.80 -13.33
N ASN A 22 0.75 -8.63 -12.53
CA ASN A 22 1.15 -8.28 -11.17
C ASN A 22 2.26 -7.23 -11.18
N ARG A 23 1.95 -6.02 -10.72
CA ARG A 23 2.91 -4.94 -10.56
C ARG A 23 3.07 -4.61 -9.08
N TYR A 24 4.29 -4.70 -8.58
CA TYR A 24 4.59 -4.29 -7.21
C TYR A 24 4.51 -2.77 -7.05
N PHE A 25 4.19 -2.34 -5.84
CA PHE A 25 4.10 -0.94 -5.50
C PHE A 25 5.48 -0.27 -5.55
N ALA A 26 5.54 0.89 -6.21
CA ALA A 26 6.69 1.77 -6.18
C ALA A 26 6.22 3.22 -6.08
N ARG A 27 6.89 3.99 -5.23
CA ARG A 27 6.53 5.38 -4.96
C ARG A 27 6.60 6.24 -6.24
N ASN A 28 5.61 7.11 -6.42
CA ASN A 28 5.52 8.10 -7.51
C ASN A 28 5.63 7.52 -8.93
N THR A 29 5.28 6.24 -9.13
CA THR A 29 5.37 5.61 -10.45
C THR A 29 4.01 5.11 -10.95
N TYR A 30 2.95 5.27 -10.15
CA TYR A 30 1.65 4.73 -10.52
C TYR A 30 1.05 5.48 -11.72
N MET A 31 0.95 6.81 -11.66
CA MET A 31 0.42 7.60 -12.78
C MET A 31 1.32 7.53 -14.01
N ASP A 32 2.66 7.57 -13.84
CA ASP A 32 3.58 7.35 -14.95
C ASP A 32 3.35 6.00 -15.63
N PHE A 33 3.03 4.98 -14.85
CA PHE A 33 2.69 3.65 -15.38
C PHE A 33 1.35 3.66 -16.11
N VAL A 34 0.30 4.26 -15.50
CA VAL A 34 -1.00 4.42 -16.16
C VAL A 34 -0.83 5.13 -17.51
N ASP A 35 -0.08 6.21 -17.53
CA ASP A 35 0.15 7.01 -18.75
C ASP A 35 1.04 6.29 -19.78
N SER A 36 1.93 5.40 -19.33
CA SER A 36 2.82 4.63 -20.22
C SER A 36 2.09 3.57 -21.05
N ILE A 37 0.91 3.13 -20.59
CA ILE A 37 0.14 2.13 -21.34
C ILE A 37 -0.82 2.85 -22.30
N GLN A 38 -0.53 2.73 -23.58
CA GLN A 38 -1.31 3.32 -24.66
C GLN A 38 -1.82 2.23 -25.58
N THR A 39 -3.10 2.25 -25.93
CA THR A 39 -3.74 1.28 -26.82
C THR A 39 -4.74 1.96 -27.74
N ASP A 40 -5.00 1.40 -28.91
CA ASP A 40 -6.04 1.86 -29.84
C ASP A 40 -7.42 1.21 -29.55
N CYS A 41 -7.55 0.51 -28.42
CA CYS A 41 -8.78 -0.14 -28.01
C CYS A 41 -9.05 0.12 -26.51
N ASN A 42 -10.23 -0.26 -26.03
CA ASN A 42 -10.52 -0.19 -24.60
C ASN A 42 -9.57 -1.12 -23.83
N LEU A 43 -9.06 -0.64 -22.69
CA LEU A 43 -8.13 -1.38 -21.86
C LEU A 43 -8.71 -1.60 -20.45
N ILE A 44 -8.58 -2.81 -19.94
CA ILE A 44 -8.72 -3.12 -18.52
C ILE A 44 -7.38 -3.66 -18.02
N TYR A 45 -6.77 -2.95 -17.07
CA TYR A 45 -5.60 -3.42 -16.34
C TYR A 45 -6.02 -3.99 -14.99
N VAL A 46 -5.62 -5.23 -14.71
CA VAL A 46 -5.91 -5.92 -13.44
C VAL A 46 -4.60 -6.16 -12.70
N ASN A 47 -4.52 -5.64 -11.47
CA ASN A 47 -3.38 -5.84 -10.58
C ASN A 47 -3.79 -6.65 -9.35
N ALA A 48 -2.86 -7.44 -8.83
CA ALA A 48 -3.04 -8.18 -7.59
C ALA A 48 -3.07 -7.24 -6.37
N ILE A 49 -3.67 -7.74 -5.28
CA ILE A 49 -3.57 -7.18 -3.94
C ILE A 49 -2.91 -8.23 -3.05
N GLY A 50 -2.04 -7.79 -2.15
CA GLY A 50 -1.40 -8.65 -1.17
C GLY A 50 0.12 -8.46 -1.12
N ILE A 51 0.77 -9.42 -0.48
CA ILE A 51 2.23 -9.45 -0.36
C ILE A 51 2.74 -10.83 -0.75
N ALA A 52 3.81 -10.87 -1.53
CA ALA A 52 4.54 -12.09 -1.83
C ALA A 52 6.03 -11.82 -1.74
N ASP A 53 6.71 -12.55 -0.88
CA ASP A 53 8.11 -12.32 -0.52
C ASP A 53 8.36 -10.87 -0.06
N GLU A 54 9.19 -10.13 -0.79
CA GLU A 54 9.52 -8.72 -0.52
C GLU A 54 8.65 -7.74 -1.31
N ASN A 55 7.70 -8.23 -2.12
CA ASN A 55 6.92 -7.41 -3.03
C ASN A 55 5.53 -7.14 -2.48
N ILE A 56 5.14 -5.87 -2.50
CA ILE A 56 3.80 -5.42 -2.13
C ILE A 56 3.02 -5.17 -3.42
N PHE A 57 1.86 -5.81 -3.54
CA PHE A 57 0.90 -5.58 -4.62
C PHE A 57 -0.26 -4.77 -4.05
N ALA A 58 -0.36 -3.52 -4.46
CA ALA A 58 -1.29 -2.58 -3.86
C ALA A 58 -2.65 -2.51 -4.58
N GLY A 59 -2.90 -3.34 -5.58
CA GLY A 59 -4.09 -3.21 -6.41
C GLY A 59 -4.01 -2.00 -7.34
N GLY A 60 -5.02 -1.12 -7.31
CA GLY A 60 -5.07 0.02 -8.21
C GLY A 60 -5.30 -0.40 -9.67
N SER A 61 -6.11 -1.44 -9.90
CA SER A 61 -6.58 -1.81 -11.24
C SER A 61 -7.31 -0.63 -11.89
N PHE A 62 -7.27 -0.53 -13.20
CA PHE A 62 -7.89 0.60 -13.89
C PHE A 62 -8.43 0.20 -15.26
N ALA A 63 -9.28 1.05 -15.83
CA ALA A 63 -9.74 0.94 -17.20
C ALA A 63 -9.52 2.25 -17.96
N LYS A 64 -9.17 2.13 -19.23
CA LYS A 64 -9.08 3.24 -20.19
C LYS A 64 -10.00 2.98 -21.38
N ASN A 65 -10.51 4.04 -21.96
CA ASN A 65 -11.19 3.95 -23.25
C ASN A 65 -10.18 3.93 -24.43
N ALA A 66 -10.68 3.75 -25.64
CA ALA A 66 -9.86 3.72 -26.85
C ALA A 66 -9.14 5.05 -27.16
N ASN A 67 -9.49 6.15 -26.48
CA ASN A 67 -8.77 7.42 -26.55
C ASN A 67 -7.66 7.53 -25.48
N ASN A 68 -7.39 6.45 -24.75
CA ASN A 68 -6.46 6.40 -23.62
C ASN A 68 -6.85 7.26 -22.41
N GLU A 69 -8.13 7.62 -22.31
CA GLU A 69 -8.65 8.33 -21.16
C GLU A 69 -9.00 7.35 -20.05
N LEU A 70 -8.60 7.66 -18.83
CA LEU A 70 -8.88 6.85 -17.64
C LEU A 70 -10.38 6.92 -17.33
N VAL A 71 -11.08 5.80 -17.40
CA VAL A 71 -12.54 5.72 -17.19
C VAL A 71 -12.93 5.04 -15.89
N LEU A 72 -12.01 4.31 -15.28
CA LEU A 72 -12.16 3.72 -13.95
C LEU A 72 -10.79 3.55 -13.30
N GLN A 73 -10.72 3.82 -12.01
CA GLN A 73 -9.62 3.42 -11.15
C GLN A 73 -10.17 2.74 -9.90
N MET A 74 -9.68 1.54 -9.65
CA MET A 74 -10.02 0.79 -8.45
C MET A 74 -9.22 1.31 -7.26
N PRO A 75 -9.76 1.18 -6.03
CA PRO A 75 -9.04 1.57 -4.83
C PRO A 75 -7.74 0.77 -4.69
N VAL A 76 -6.77 1.38 -3.99
CA VAL A 76 -5.55 0.69 -3.58
C VAL A 76 -5.73 0.04 -2.22
N CYS A 77 -5.02 -1.05 -1.97
CA CYS A 77 -5.02 -1.79 -0.71
C CYS A 77 -6.41 -2.28 -0.27
N LYS A 78 -7.33 -2.44 -1.21
CA LYS A 78 -8.68 -2.93 -0.97
C LYS A 78 -9.13 -3.78 -2.15
N GLU A 79 -9.59 -5.00 -1.85
CA GLU A 79 -10.30 -5.81 -2.84
C GLU A 79 -11.64 -5.18 -3.18
N ASP A 80 -11.96 -5.08 -4.46
CA ASP A 80 -13.21 -4.55 -4.93
C ASP A 80 -13.63 -5.19 -6.25
N ILE A 81 -14.92 -5.13 -6.56
CA ILE A 81 -15.50 -5.61 -7.81
C ILE A 81 -16.34 -4.46 -8.38
N GLU A 82 -15.96 -4.00 -9.56
CA GLU A 82 -16.67 -2.93 -10.24
C GLU A 82 -17.12 -3.35 -11.63
N THR A 83 -18.23 -2.77 -12.05
CA THR A 83 -18.70 -2.90 -13.44
C THR A 83 -18.32 -1.65 -14.20
N VAL A 84 -17.47 -1.78 -15.21
CA VAL A 84 -17.07 -0.66 -16.05
C VAL A 84 -18.17 -0.40 -17.06
N VAL A 85 -18.87 0.71 -16.88
CA VAL A 85 -19.59 1.38 -17.96
C VAL A 85 -18.68 2.53 -18.38
N ILE A 86 -18.32 2.64 -19.66
CA ILE A 86 -17.40 3.67 -20.14
C ILE A 86 -18.10 5.03 -20.06
N GLU A 87 -18.05 5.64 -18.89
CA GLU A 87 -18.44 7.03 -18.64
C GLU A 87 -17.24 7.74 -17.98
N PHE A 88 -17.11 9.05 -18.19
CA PHE A 88 -16.01 9.86 -17.67
C PHE A 88 -16.11 9.96 -16.14
N PHE A 89 -15.01 9.65 -15.44
CA PHE A 89 -14.87 9.87 -14.01
C PHE A 89 -13.78 10.94 -13.74
N ASP A 90 -14.00 11.72 -12.68
CA ASP A 90 -13.04 12.68 -12.16
C ASP A 90 -11.81 11.98 -11.56
N GLU A 91 -10.72 12.74 -11.46
CA GLU A 91 -9.34 12.34 -11.14
C GLU A 91 -9.19 11.18 -10.12
N ALA A 92 -8.34 10.23 -10.47
CA ALA A 92 -7.96 9.09 -9.66
C ALA A 92 -7.24 9.50 -8.36
N GLU A 93 -7.70 9.02 -7.20
CA GLU A 93 -6.98 9.19 -5.93
C GLU A 93 -5.67 8.41 -5.93
N GLU A 94 -4.54 9.10 -5.76
CA GLU A 94 -3.25 8.46 -5.52
C GLU A 94 -3.25 7.65 -4.22
N ALA A 95 -2.70 6.44 -4.28
CA ALA A 95 -2.47 5.64 -3.08
C ALA A 95 -1.53 6.34 -2.11
N GLN A 96 -1.99 6.62 -0.91
CA GLN A 96 -1.15 7.21 0.13
C GLN A 96 -0.12 6.16 0.60
N ILE A 97 1.15 6.53 0.63
CA ILE A 97 2.24 5.63 1.07
C ILE A 97 1.95 5.01 2.44
N LEU A 98 1.38 5.81 3.36
CA LEU A 98 1.01 5.33 4.69
C LEU A 98 0.00 4.17 4.63
N ASP A 99 -0.97 4.23 3.73
CA ASP A 99 -1.99 3.18 3.60
C ASP A 99 -1.37 1.91 3.00
N VAL A 100 -0.48 2.04 2.04
CA VAL A 100 0.24 0.91 1.44
C VAL A 100 1.13 0.19 2.45
N VAL A 101 1.95 0.93 3.24
CA VAL A 101 2.83 0.29 4.22
C VAL A 101 2.05 -0.29 5.40
N THR A 102 0.94 0.34 5.79
CA THR A 102 0.03 -0.18 6.81
C THR A 102 -0.61 -1.49 6.36
N PHE A 103 -1.12 -1.52 5.13
CA PHE A 103 -1.66 -2.71 4.50
C PHE A 103 -0.62 -3.83 4.42
N ALA A 104 0.59 -3.53 3.92
CA ALA A 104 1.65 -4.51 3.80
C ALA A 104 2.04 -5.15 5.13
N LEU A 105 2.17 -4.37 6.21
CA LEU A 105 2.46 -4.90 7.54
C LEU A 105 1.34 -5.81 8.06
N LYS A 106 0.09 -5.42 7.84
CA LYS A 106 -1.07 -6.22 8.22
C LYS A 106 -1.09 -7.56 7.50
N GLU A 107 -1.00 -7.55 6.18
CA GLU A 107 -0.96 -8.75 5.33
C GLU A 107 0.22 -9.66 5.69
N TYR A 108 1.40 -9.09 5.93
CA TYR A 108 2.56 -9.86 6.36
C TYR A 108 2.30 -10.61 7.67
N CYS A 109 1.74 -9.92 8.68
CA CYS A 109 1.44 -10.52 9.98
C CYS A 109 0.34 -11.60 9.87
N GLU A 110 -0.69 -11.37 9.06
CA GLU A 110 -1.77 -12.34 8.83
C GLU A 110 -1.25 -13.58 8.12
N ASN A 111 -0.48 -13.43 7.06
CA ASN A 111 0.09 -14.54 6.28
C ASN A 111 1.12 -15.38 7.04
N THR A 112 1.88 -14.74 7.94
CA THR A 112 2.88 -15.43 8.77
C THR A 112 2.34 -15.91 10.11
N GLY A 113 1.11 -15.51 10.48
CA GLY A 113 0.48 -15.88 11.76
C GLY A 113 0.96 -15.08 12.96
N PHE A 114 1.73 -14.00 12.76
CA PHE A 114 2.17 -13.12 13.85
C PHE A 114 1.01 -12.24 14.34
N LYS A 115 0.66 -12.40 15.62
CA LYS A 115 -0.44 -11.63 16.25
C LYS A 115 0.05 -10.45 17.06
N LYS A 116 1.35 -10.35 17.33
CA LYS A 116 1.94 -9.29 18.14
C LYS A 116 3.30 -8.90 17.56
N VAL A 117 3.61 -7.63 17.66
CA VAL A 117 4.90 -7.06 17.24
C VAL A 117 5.54 -6.28 18.38
N VAL A 118 6.86 -6.26 18.36
CA VAL A 118 7.68 -5.53 19.32
C VAL A 118 8.60 -4.61 18.55
N LEU A 119 8.79 -3.39 19.04
CA LEU A 119 9.71 -2.42 18.42
C LEU A 119 10.42 -1.57 19.46
N GLY A 120 11.64 -1.11 19.13
CA GLY A 120 12.40 -0.19 19.96
C GLY A 120 11.85 1.24 19.86
N LEU A 121 11.67 1.90 21.00
CA LEU A 121 11.31 3.32 21.06
C LEU A 121 12.55 4.12 21.49
N SER A 122 13.08 4.90 20.57
CA SER A 122 14.31 5.70 20.77
C SER A 122 14.05 7.18 21.06
N GLY A 123 12.78 7.61 21.02
CA GLY A 123 12.41 9.04 21.07
C GLY A 123 12.64 9.79 19.74
N GLY A 124 13.16 9.12 18.71
CA GLY A 124 13.35 9.67 17.38
C GLY A 124 12.13 9.48 16.48
N ILE A 125 12.05 10.30 15.43
CA ILE A 125 10.92 10.31 14.49
C ILE A 125 10.72 8.96 13.78
N ASP A 126 11.79 8.25 13.44
CA ASP A 126 11.70 6.98 12.72
C ASP A 126 11.01 5.90 13.56
N SER A 127 11.40 5.76 14.84
CA SER A 127 10.75 4.83 15.76
C SER A 127 9.31 5.24 16.07
N ALA A 128 9.01 6.52 16.10
CA ALA A 128 7.67 7.05 16.31
C ALA A 128 6.76 6.72 15.11
N LEU A 129 7.24 6.95 13.90
CA LEU A 129 6.51 6.61 12.68
C LEU A 129 6.27 5.10 12.56
N THR A 130 7.29 4.30 12.84
CA THR A 130 7.18 2.83 12.84
C THR A 130 6.12 2.36 13.83
N ALA A 131 6.10 2.93 15.05
CA ALA A 131 5.10 2.60 16.06
C ALA A 131 3.67 2.99 15.61
N ALA A 132 3.52 4.18 15.01
CA ALA A 132 2.23 4.64 14.51
C ALA A 132 1.69 3.74 13.39
N ILE A 133 2.54 3.34 12.44
CA ILE A 133 2.20 2.39 11.37
C ILE A 133 1.78 1.04 11.96
N ALA A 134 2.55 0.51 12.93
CA ALA A 134 2.25 -0.76 13.56
C ALA A 134 0.89 -0.74 14.30
N VAL A 135 0.59 0.35 14.99
CA VAL A 135 -0.71 0.55 15.67
C VAL A 135 -1.85 0.67 14.65
N LYS A 136 -1.64 1.40 13.57
CA LYS A 136 -2.64 1.54 12.49
C LYS A 136 -2.93 0.19 11.83
N ALA A 137 -1.91 -0.64 11.64
CA ALA A 137 -2.03 -1.95 10.98
C ALA A 137 -2.66 -3.02 11.88
N LEU A 138 -2.25 -3.11 13.15
CA LEU A 138 -2.52 -4.26 14.03
C LEU A 138 -3.34 -3.92 15.26
N GLY A 139 -3.56 -2.65 15.53
CA GLY A 139 -4.18 -2.16 16.76
C GLY A 139 -3.20 -2.08 17.94
N ALA A 140 -3.46 -1.16 18.88
CA ALA A 140 -2.56 -0.86 20.01
C ALA A 140 -2.25 -2.09 20.91
N HIS A 141 -3.22 -3.00 21.09
CA HIS A 141 -3.04 -4.19 21.92
C HIS A 141 -2.06 -5.22 21.35
N SER A 142 -1.77 -5.13 20.06
CA SER A 142 -0.84 -6.01 19.35
C SER A 142 0.59 -5.46 19.31
N VAL A 143 0.80 -4.22 19.76
CA VAL A 143 2.09 -3.53 19.67
C VAL A 143 2.69 -3.32 21.05
N THR A 144 3.98 -3.64 21.22
CA THR A 144 4.73 -3.39 22.46
C THR A 144 5.99 -2.61 22.14
N GLY A 145 6.17 -1.47 22.77
CA GLY A 145 7.38 -0.64 22.68
C GLY A 145 8.42 -1.06 23.71
N ILE A 146 9.67 -1.23 23.29
CA ILE A 146 10.81 -1.43 24.21
C ILE A 146 11.63 -0.15 24.26
N MET A 147 11.80 0.40 25.46
CA MET A 147 12.70 1.51 25.73
C MET A 147 13.99 0.99 26.35
N MET A 148 15.12 1.32 25.77
CA MET A 148 16.46 0.90 26.21
C MET A 148 17.30 2.17 26.49
N PRO A 149 16.99 2.93 27.56
CA PRO A 149 17.74 4.15 27.88
C PRO A 149 19.17 3.78 28.29
N SER A 150 20.15 4.42 27.66
CA SER A 150 21.56 4.31 28.04
C SER A 150 21.98 5.55 28.84
N MET A 151 23.17 5.50 29.43
CA MET A 151 23.77 6.68 30.09
C MET A 151 23.99 7.89 29.18
N TYR A 152 23.89 7.66 27.85
CA TYR A 152 24.01 8.71 26.82
C TYR A 152 22.68 9.18 26.28
N SER A 153 21.57 8.55 26.70
CA SER A 153 20.22 8.94 26.26
C SER A 153 19.84 10.28 26.88
N SER A 154 19.34 11.20 26.07
CA SER A 154 18.83 12.48 26.61
C SER A 154 17.52 12.22 27.38
N GLU A 155 17.29 13.01 28.45
CA GLU A 155 16.02 12.98 29.19
C GLU A 155 14.81 13.24 28.25
N GLY A 156 15.00 14.09 27.24
CA GLY A 156 14.00 14.39 26.23
C GLY A 156 13.57 13.15 25.45
N SER A 157 14.53 12.34 24.97
CA SER A 157 14.24 11.13 24.20
C SER A 157 13.42 10.10 24.99
N VAL A 158 13.69 9.94 26.27
CA VAL A 158 12.93 9.04 27.14
C VAL A 158 11.51 9.57 27.36
N THR A 159 11.40 10.87 27.67
CA THR A 159 10.11 11.52 27.87
C THR A 159 9.23 11.47 26.62
N ASP A 160 9.81 11.67 25.45
CA ASP A 160 9.09 11.64 24.18
C ASP A 160 8.65 10.22 23.82
N SER A 161 9.46 9.20 24.11
CA SER A 161 9.06 7.79 23.95
C SER A 161 7.88 7.42 24.84
N ILE A 162 7.84 7.89 26.09
CA ILE A 162 6.73 7.63 27.02
C ILE A 162 5.45 8.31 26.51
N LYS A 163 5.51 9.59 26.19
CA LYS A 163 4.35 10.34 25.66
C LYS A 163 3.80 9.71 24.37
N LEU A 164 4.69 9.29 23.47
CA LEU A 164 4.29 8.61 22.25
C LEU A 164 3.53 7.32 22.57
N ALA A 165 4.06 6.49 23.46
CA ALA A 165 3.43 5.24 23.85
C ALA A 165 2.05 5.46 24.50
N GLU A 166 1.92 6.48 25.35
CA GLU A 166 0.64 6.89 25.95
C GLU A 166 -0.35 7.33 24.89
N ASN A 167 0.06 8.18 23.94
CA ASN A 167 -0.78 8.68 22.87
C ASN A 167 -1.25 7.56 21.92
N LEU A 168 -0.39 6.58 21.66
CA LEU A 168 -0.72 5.42 20.82
C LEU A 168 -1.47 4.33 21.60
N GLY A 169 -1.55 4.40 22.91
CA GLY A 169 -2.19 3.40 23.78
C GLY A 169 -1.47 2.04 23.80
N ILE A 170 -0.17 2.00 23.53
CA ILE A 170 0.63 0.78 23.49
C ILE A 170 1.28 0.46 24.83
N LYS A 171 1.52 -0.82 25.07
CA LYS A 171 2.32 -1.29 26.22
C LYS A 171 3.79 -0.96 26.02
N THR A 172 4.48 -0.55 27.09
CA THR A 172 5.94 -0.36 27.10
C THR A 172 6.64 -1.28 28.08
N ILE A 173 7.89 -1.59 27.75
CA ILE A 173 8.85 -2.30 28.61
C ILE A 173 10.11 -1.45 28.61
N THR A 174 10.69 -1.24 29.79
CA THR A 174 11.98 -0.53 29.95
C THR A 174 13.02 -1.52 30.44
N GLU A 175 14.14 -1.63 29.78
CA GLU A 175 15.31 -2.42 30.15
C GLU A 175 16.53 -1.54 30.43
#